data_e06cc82d3d0803a149ed22cf0a7e3f59
#
_entry.id   e06cc82d3d0803a149ed22cf0a7e3f59
#
_cell.length_a   1.000
_cell.length_b   1.000
_cell.length_c   1.000
_cell.angle_alpha   90.00
_cell.angle_beta   90.00
_cell.angle_gamma   90.00
#
_symmetry.space_group_name_H-M   'P 1'
#
loop_
_entity.id
_entity.type
_entity.pdbx_description
1 polymer ?
#
loop_
_entity_poly.entity_id
_entity_poly.type
_entity_poly.pdbx_seq_one_letter_code
_entity_poly.pdbx_strand_id
1 'polypeptide(L)'
;MSGLLPDYSNQAKTYDETRTASASVLAALREALDGAPGRRLLDVGGGTGNYAAALLGEGWQPVVSDRSPDMLARAGAKGLETVQADAQVLPFEDASFDAVMCVCMLHHVDDQARSLAEQRRVLKPGGRGALMPFAREDIADAWYMEYFPSTRAWMDASHPPLADLMALLPGSRRIEVVLRELDGSLASLTSFPEKVLDEGWRRQTSYFERLERDHPDELAAGLARLRADIASGDPPQGLGRATGLAWTP
;
A
#
# COMPACT_ATOMS: atom_id res chain seq x y z
N MET A 1 -20.02 -1.39 12.07
CA MET A 1 -19.06 -1.97 13.03
C MET A 1 -17.73 -1.34 12.71
N SER A 2 -17.22 -0.49 13.58
CA SER A 2 -15.90 0.16 13.43
C SER A 2 -14.84 -0.94 13.41
N GLY A 3 -14.38 -1.33 12.24
CA GLY A 3 -13.23 -2.18 12.09
C GLY A 3 -12.05 -1.48 12.77
N LEU A 4 -11.44 -2.13 13.74
CA LEU A 4 -10.24 -1.65 14.40
C LEU A 4 -9.17 -1.42 13.33
N LEU A 5 -9.04 -0.16 12.93
CA LEU A 5 -7.95 0.27 12.06
C LEU A 5 -6.63 -0.02 12.78
N PRO A 6 -5.59 -0.51 12.10
CA PRO A 6 -4.31 -0.78 12.72
C PRO A 6 -3.80 0.45 13.47
N ASP A 7 -3.31 0.25 14.69
CA ASP A 7 -2.59 1.30 15.42
C ASP A 7 -1.16 1.38 14.90
N TYR A 8 -0.92 2.31 13.99
CA TYR A 8 0.40 2.53 13.40
C TYR A 8 1.43 3.18 14.32
N SER A 9 1.06 3.60 15.56
CA SER A 9 1.98 4.27 16.50
C SER A 9 3.17 3.38 16.86
N ASN A 10 2.97 2.07 16.99
CA ASN A 10 4.07 1.13 17.23
C ASN A 10 4.85 0.79 15.96
N GLN A 11 4.17 0.62 14.85
CA GLN A 11 4.81 0.34 13.56
C GLN A 11 5.64 1.54 13.08
N ALA A 12 5.19 2.78 13.32
CA ALA A 12 5.91 3.97 12.93
C ALA A 12 7.37 3.97 13.42
N LYS A 13 7.66 3.38 14.59
CA LYS A 13 9.01 3.40 15.18
C LYS A 13 10.07 2.67 14.35
N THR A 14 9.69 1.57 13.71
CA THR A 14 10.58 0.69 12.95
C THR A 14 10.18 0.57 11.47
N TYR A 15 9.14 1.31 11.05
CA TYR A 15 8.57 1.19 9.71
C TYR A 15 9.61 1.36 8.60
N ASP A 16 10.46 2.36 8.70
CA ASP A 16 11.49 2.64 7.69
C ASP A 16 12.69 1.65 7.73
N GLU A 17 12.78 0.78 8.75
CA GLU A 17 13.83 -0.25 8.82
C GLU A 17 13.60 -1.39 7.83
N THR A 18 12.34 -1.67 7.52
CA THR A 18 11.94 -2.76 6.62
C THR A 18 11.15 -2.29 5.42
N ARG A 19 10.47 -1.13 5.51
CA ARG A 19 9.68 -0.55 4.43
C ARG A 19 10.52 0.46 3.66
N THR A 20 10.72 0.17 2.39
CA THR A 20 11.40 1.08 1.45
C THR A 20 10.49 1.40 0.26
N ALA A 21 10.83 2.44 -0.49
CA ALA A 21 10.18 2.66 -1.77
C ALA A 21 10.66 1.59 -2.77
N SER A 22 9.78 0.66 -3.11
CA SER A 22 10.05 -0.39 -4.10
C SER A 22 10.40 0.23 -5.45
N ALA A 23 11.48 -0.19 -6.06
CA ALA A 23 11.91 0.29 -7.38
C ALA A 23 10.87 -0.04 -8.46
N SER A 24 10.24 -1.23 -8.36
CA SER A 24 9.17 -1.66 -9.27
C SER A 24 7.93 -0.79 -9.15
N VAL A 25 7.51 -0.46 -7.93
CA VAL A 25 6.36 0.46 -7.69
C VAL A 25 6.71 1.88 -8.12
N LEU A 26 7.92 2.38 -7.84
CA LEU A 26 8.37 3.68 -8.31
C LEU A 26 8.36 3.80 -9.84
N ALA A 27 8.76 2.75 -10.56
CA ALA A 27 8.67 2.73 -12.02
C ALA A 27 7.23 2.87 -12.50
N ALA A 28 6.29 2.15 -11.86
CA ALA A 28 4.87 2.25 -12.17
C ALA A 28 4.28 3.63 -11.81
N LEU A 29 4.69 4.23 -10.70
CA LEU A 29 4.30 5.60 -10.33
C LEU A 29 4.79 6.61 -11.36
N ARG A 30 6.06 6.54 -11.79
CA ARG A 30 6.61 7.42 -12.84
C ARG A 30 5.80 7.31 -14.12
N GLU A 31 5.48 6.08 -14.55
CA GLU A 31 4.66 5.82 -15.73
C GLU A 31 3.24 6.40 -15.57
N ALA A 32 2.61 6.22 -14.40
CA ALA A 32 1.26 6.73 -14.15
C ALA A 32 1.18 8.26 -14.10
N LEU A 33 2.22 8.90 -13.55
CA LEU A 33 2.28 10.35 -13.35
C LEU A 33 2.89 11.10 -14.55
N ASP A 34 3.35 10.39 -15.57
CA ASP A 34 3.90 11.02 -16.78
C ASP A 34 2.86 11.90 -17.48
N GLY A 35 3.31 13.06 -17.97
CA GLY A 35 2.46 14.04 -18.61
C GLY A 35 1.57 14.85 -17.66
N ALA A 36 1.83 14.84 -16.33
CA ALA A 36 1.20 15.76 -15.41
C ALA A 36 1.50 17.24 -15.77
N PRO A 37 0.53 18.17 -15.62
CA PRO A 37 0.69 19.55 -16.08
C PRO A 37 1.69 20.39 -15.26
N GLY A 38 2.10 19.88 -14.12
CA GLY A 38 3.06 20.49 -13.20
C GLY A 38 3.68 19.45 -12.27
N ARG A 39 4.18 19.89 -11.11
CA ARG A 39 4.94 19.03 -10.19
C ARG A 39 4.40 18.98 -8.76
N ARG A 40 3.27 19.65 -8.48
CA ARG A 40 2.64 19.56 -7.16
C ARG A 40 1.90 18.22 -7.03
N LEU A 41 2.40 17.35 -6.15
CA LEU A 41 1.95 15.98 -5.96
C LEU A 41 1.32 15.82 -4.58
N LEU A 42 0.16 15.18 -4.49
CA LEU A 42 -0.42 14.73 -3.23
C LEU A 42 -0.19 13.22 -3.07
N ASP A 43 0.40 12.82 -1.94
CA ASP A 43 0.51 11.43 -1.50
C ASP A 43 -0.56 11.16 -0.43
N VAL A 44 -1.62 10.46 -0.81
CA VAL A 44 -2.79 10.21 0.06
C VAL A 44 -2.58 8.93 0.88
N GLY A 45 -2.52 9.10 2.21
CA GLY A 45 -2.15 8.03 3.13
C GLY A 45 -0.69 7.62 2.96
N GLY A 46 0.18 8.60 2.69
CA GLY A 46 1.58 8.36 2.35
C GLY A 46 2.47 7.89 3.50
N GLY A 47 1.93 7.81 4.73
CA GLY A 47 2.63 7.30 5.90
C GLY A 47 3.92 8.06 6.18
N THR A 48 5.05 7.35 6.23
CA THR A 48 6.38 7.95 6.44
C THR A 48 6.96 8.62 5.18
N GLY A 49 6.23 8.65 4.06
CA GLY A 49 6.59 9.37 2.84
C GLY A 49 7.72 8.75 2.03
N ASN A 50 7.93 7.44 2.06
CA ASN A 50 9.03 6.79 1.33
C ASN A 50 8.96 7.03 -0.18
N TYR A 51 7.79 6.88 -0.79
CA TYR A 51 7.58 7.15 -2.21
C TYR A 51 7.65 8.65 -2.53
N ALA A 52 7.05 9.47 -1.67
CA ALA A 52 7.11 10.93 -1.79
C ALA A 52 8.54 11.44 -1.74
N ALA A 53 9.39 10.93 -0.83
CA ALA A 53 10.79 11.32 -0.71
C ALA A 53 11.61 10.93 -1.97
N ALA A 54 11.35 9.76 -2.55
CA ALA A 54 11.99 9.36 -3.79
C ALA A 54 11.62 10.30 -4.94
N LEU A 55 10.34 10.65 -5.07
CA LEU A 55 9.86 11.56 -6.12
C LEU A 55 10.29 13.02 -5.88
N LEU A 56 10.45 13.47 -4.63
CA LEU A 56 11.05 14.77 -4.31
C LEU A 56 12.45 14.91 -4.93
N GLY A 57 13.27 13.86 -4.85
CA GLY A 57 14.59 13.81 -5.51
C GLY A 57 14.54 13.89 -7.05
N GLU A 58 13.36 13.68 -7.64
CA GLU A 58 13.11 13.76 -9.09
C GLU A 58 12.44 15.08 -9.53
N GLY A 59 12.36 16.06 -8.61
CA GLY A 59 11.82 17.39 -8.88
C GLY A 59 10.31 17.53 -8.67
N TRP A 60 9.63 16.52 -8.10
CA TRP A 60 8.28 16.69 -7.62
C TRP A 60 8.23 17.56 -6.36
N GLN A 61 7.07 18.14 -6.07
CA GLN A 61 6.76 18.89 -4.85
C GLN A 61 5.67 18.13 -4.08
N PRO A 62 6.04 17.06 -3.38
CA PRO A 62 5.06 16.22 -2.71
C PRO A 62 4.56 16.84 -1.41
N VAL A 63 3.25 16.69 -1.19
CA VAL A 63 2.57 16.90 0.08
C VAL A 63 2.09 15.52 0.55
N VAL A 64 2.52 15.09 1.72
CA VAL A 64 2.09 13.82 2.32
C VAL A 64 0.90 14.08 3.22
N SER A 65 -0.24 13.47 2.92
CA SER A 65 -1.39 13.45 3.81
C SER A 65 -1.54 12.08 4.47
N ASP A 66 -1.70 12.07 5.78
CA ASP A 66 -1.95 10.86 6.55
C ASP A 66 -2.75 11.23 7.81
N ARG A 67 -3.46 10.26 8.40
CA ARG A 67 -4.18 10.51 9.65
C ARG A 67 -3.30 10.30 10.88
N SER A 68 -2.17 9.59 10.77
CA SER A 68 -1.23 9.31 11.84
C SER A 68 -0.21 10.43 12.00
N PRO A 69 -0.23 11.17 13.13
CA PRO A 69 0.77 12.21 13.38
C PRO A 69 2.19 11.63 13.52
N ASP A 70 2.33 10.41 14.02
CA ASP A 70 3.63 9.74 14.16
C ASP A 70 4.27 9.42 12.80
N MET A 71 3.45 8.98 11.83
CA MET A 71 3.89 8.77 10.45
C MET A 71 4.31 10.08 9.80
N LEU A 72 3.49 11.14 9.95
CA LEU A 72 3.78 12.47 9.41
C LEU A 72 5.03 13.10 10.01
N ALA A 73 5.31 12.87 11.29
CA ALA A 73 6.56 13.34 11.91
C ALA A 73 7.80 12.75 11.21
N ARG A 74 7.73 11.48 10.79
CA ARG A 74 8.81 10.84 10.02
C ARG A 74 8.90 11.35 8.60
N ALA A 75 7.77 11.57 7.93
CA ALA A 75 7.75 12.19 6.62
C ALA A 75 8.35 13.60 6.67
N GLY A 76 7.99 14.40 7.66
CA GLY A 76 8.57 15.73 7.91
C GLY A 76 10.08 15.68 8.15
N ALA A 77 10.58 14.67 8.86
CA ALA A 77 12.04 14.50 9.07
C ALA A 77 12.79 14.19 7.76
N LYS A 78 12.12 13.74 6.71
CA LYS A 78 12.65 13.57 5.34
C LYS A 78 12.56 14.85 4.50
N GLY A 79 12.11 15.97 5.08
CA GLY A 79 11.96 17.26 4.38
C GLY A 79 10.67 17.38 3.55
N LEU A 80 9.68 16.54 3.80
CA LEU A 80 8.41 16.56 3.10
C LEU A 80 7.41 17.52 3.75
N GLU A 81 6.59 18.19 2.94
CA GLU A 81 5.40 18.91 3.43
C GLU A 81 4.39 17.86 3.90
N THR A 82 3.78 18.06 5.07
CA THR A 82 2.87 17.09 5.69
C THR A 82 1.58 17.74 6.13
N VAL A 83 0.44 17.04 5.95
CA VAL A 83 -0.89 17.48 6.38
C VAL A 83 -1.62 16.32 7.03
N GLN A 84 -2.05 16.50 8.27
CA GLN A 84 -2.89 15.49 8.93
C GLN A 84 -4.31 15.55 8.34
N ALA A 85 -4.75 14.45 7.74
CA ALA A 85 -6.04 14.38 7.07
C ALA A 85 -6.63 12.96 7.05
N ASP A 86 -7.96 12.88 7.01
CA ASP A 86 -8.68 11.69 6.59
C ASP A 86 -8.73 11.67 5.05
N ALA A 87 -8.35 10.55 4.44
CA ALA A 87 -8.39 10.36 3.00
C ALA A 87 -9.81 10.49 2.40
N GLN A 88 -10.85 10.40 3.23
CA GLN A 88 -12.25 10.56 2.85
C GLN A 88 -12.73 12.02 2.92
N VAL A 89 -11.92 12.92 3.50
CA VAL A 89 -12.22 14.38 3.61
C VAL A 89 -10.90 15.15 3.57
N LEU A 90 -10.38 15.36 2.38
CA LEU A 90 -9.09 16.04 2.18
C LEU A 90 -9.23 17.56 2.38
N PRO A 91 -8.38 18.19 3.21
CA PRO A 91 -8.46 19.62 3.54
C PRO A 91 -7.81 20.50 2.45
N PHE A 92 -8.01 20.17 1.20
CA PHE A 92 -7.47 20.90 0.05
C PHE A 92 -8.60 21.41 -0.84
N GLU A 93 -8.33 22.51 -1.53
CA GLU A 93 -9.24 23.07 -2.53
C GLU A 93 -9.36 22.14 -3.75
N ASP A 94 -10.47 22.30 -4.49
CA ASP A 94 -10.64 21.62 -5.76
C ASP A 94 -9.52 21.99 -6.74
N ALA A 95 -9.09 21.05 -7.55
CA ALA A 95 -8.11 21.27 -8.60
C ALA A 95 -6.80 21.94 -8.11
N SER A 96 -6.28 21.52 -6.94
CA SER A 96 -5.10 22.11 -6.31
C SER A 96 -3.79 21.35 -6.61
N PHE A 97 -3.87 20.11 -7.10
CA PHE A 97 -2.70 19.27 -7.37
C PHE A 97 -2.56 18.91 -8.85
N ASP A 98 -1.33 18.85 -9.32
CA ASP A 98 -1.00 18.39 -10.69
C ASP A 98 -1.00 16.87 -10.81
N ALA A 99 -0.74 16.21 -9.67
CA ALA A 99 -0.76 14.76 -9.56
C ALA A 99 -1.25 14.31 -8.16
N VAL A 100 -1.84 13.12 -8.12
CA VAL A 100 -2.25 12.45 -6.88
C VAL A 100 -1.77 11.00 -6.93
N MET A 101 -1.18 10.51 -5.85
CA MET A 101 -0.89 9.09 -5.69
C MET A 101 -1.48 8.55 -4.39
N CYS A 102 -1.79 7.25 -4.38
CA CYS A 102 -2.26 6.52 -3.22
C CYS A 102 -1.69 5.10 -3.29
N VAL A 103 -0.78 4.77 -2.39
CA VAL A 103 -0.02 3.51 -2.42
C VAL A 103 -0.32 2.68 -1.18
N CYS A 104 -0.87 1.48 -1.36
CA CYS A 104 -1.13 0.50 -0.28
C CYS A 104 -1.94 1.06 0.91
N MET A 105 -2.84 2.03 0.68
CA MET A 105 -3.60 2.68 1.74
C MET A 105 -5.11 2.40 1.64
N LEU A 106 -5.65 2.25 0.43
CA LEU A 106 -7.09 2.28 0.18
C LEU A 106 -7.88 1.20 0.97
N HIS A 107 -7.26 0.06 1.26
CA HIS A 107 -7.85 -1.00 2.09
C HIS A 107 -7.96 -0.65 3.58
N HIS A 108 -7.46 0.52 3.99
CA HIS A 108 -7.55 1.04 5.36
C HIS A 108 -8.65 2.09 5.55
N VAL A 109 -9.41 2.44 4.51
CA VAL A 109 -10.53 3.38 4.63
C VAL A 109 -11.88 2.66 4.60
N ASP A 110 -12.85 3.19 5.33
CA ASP A 110 -14.19 2.60 5.39
C ASP A 110 -14.99 2.82 4.09
N ASP A 111 -14.83 4.00 3.46
CA ASP A 111 -15.49 4.38 2.22
C ASP A 111 -14.45 4.69 1.13
N GLN A 112 -14.09 3.66 0.39
CA GLN A 112 -13.11 3.74 -0.70
C GLN A 112 -13.60 4.64 -1.84
N ALA A 113 -14.90 4.60 -2.16
CA ALA A 113 -15.48 5.43 -3.21
C ALA A 113 -15.37 6.91 -2.87
N ARG A 114 -15.64 7.27 -1.63
CA ARG A 114 -15.49 8.64 -1.14
C ARG A 114 -14.03 9.09 -1.17
N SER A 115 -13.10 8.24 -0.74
CA SER A 115 -11.67 8.55 -0.81
C SER A 115 -11.20 8.80 -2.24
N LEU A 116 -11.62 7.98 -3.20
CA LEU A 116 -11.31 8.18 -4.61
C LEU A 116 -11.99 9.43 -5.20
N ALA A 117 -13.19 9.75 -4.77
CA ALA A 117 -13.87 10.99 -5.17
C ALA A 117 -13.10 12.24 -4.68
N GLU A 118 -12.59 12.24 -3.45
CA GLU A 118 -11.75 13.31 -2.91
C GLU A 118 -10.42 13.44 -3.68
N GLN A 119 -9.78 12.33 -4.00
CA GLN A 119 -8.57 12.33 -4.83
C GLN A 119 -8.83 12.94 -6.22
N ARG A 120 -10.00 12.65 -6.82
CA ARG A 120 -10.40 13.26 -8.10
C ARG A 120 -10.71 14.75 -7.95
N ARG A 121 -11.38 15.16 -6.87
CA ARG A 121 -11.76 16.55 -6.61
C ARG A 121 -10.53 17.47 -6.53
N VAL A 122 -9.50 17.02 -5.82
CA VAL A 122 -8.28 17.83 -5.61
C VAL A 122 -7.35 17.83 -6.82
N LEU A 123 -7.54 16.93 -7.79
CA LEU A 123 -6.72 16.82 -8.98
C LEU A 123 -7.17 17.85 -10.04
N LYS A 124 -6.22 18.59 -10.61
CA LYS A 124 -6.47 19.57 -11.67
C LYS A 124 -6.97 18.90 -12.95
N PRO A 125 -7.76 19.62 -13.77
CA PRO A 125 -8.02 19.17 -15.15
C PRO A 125 -6.70 18.84 -15.88
N GLY A 126 -6.63 17.68 -16.51
CA GLY A 126 -5.41 17.19 -17.15
C GLY A 126 -4.35 16.62 -16.19
N GLY A 127 -4.60 16.65 -14.89
CA GLY A 127 -3.74 16.04 -13.89
C GLY A 127 -3.63 14.53 -14.03
N ARG A 128 -2.73 13.92 -13.29
CA ARG A 128 -2.47 12.47 -13.31
C ARG A 128 -2.68 11.84 -11.95
N GLY A 129 -3.40 10.73 -11.91
CA GLY A 129 -3.61 9.92 -10.73
C GLY A 129 -2.92 8.56 -10.83
N ALA A 130 -2.33 8.10 -9.73
CA ALA A 130 -1.75 6.78 -9.57
C ALA A 130 -2.34 6.11 -8.32
N LEU A 131 -2.98 4.97 -8.49
CA LEU A 131 -3.49 4.15 -7.39
C LEU A 131 -2.78 2.80 -7.42
N MET A 132 -2.11 2.43 -6.32
CA MET A 132 -1.56 1.10 -6.07
C MET A 132 -2.39 0.45 -4.95
N PRO A 133 -3.54 -0.18 -5.28
CA PRO A 133 -4.56 -0.52 -4.28
C PRO A 133 -4.25 -1.78 -3.49
N PHE A 134 -3.37 -2.65 -4.00
CA PHE A 134 -3.26 -4.02 -3.51
C PHE A 134 -4.62 -4.72 -3.67
N ALA A 135 -5.00 -4.97 -4.91
CA ALA A 135 -6.31 -5.51 -5.26
C ALA A 135 -6.46 -6.99 -4.87
N ARG A 136 -7.71 -7.47 -4.80
CA ARG A 136 -8.02 -8.86 -4.44
C ARG A 136 -7.30 -9.85 -5.35
N GLU A 137 -7.23 -9.57 -6.64
CA GLU A 137 -6.57 -10.42 -7.64
C GLU A 137 -5.07 -10.55 -7.41
N ASP A 138 -4.43 -9.54 -6.82
CA ASP A 138 -2.98 -9.55 -6.52
C ASP A 138 -2.63 -10.52 -5.39
N ILE A 139 -3.60 -10.89 -4.56
CA ILE A 139 -3.42 -11.73 -3.37
C ILE A 139 -4.15 -13.07 -3.45
N ALA A 140 -5.06 -13.26 -4.42
CA ALA A 140 -5.95 -14.42 -4.46
C ALA A 140 -5.21 -15.78 -4.45
N ASP A 141 -4.10 -15.85 -5.17
CA ASP A 141 -3.27 -17.04 -5.32
C ASP A 141 -1.99 -17.00 -4.48
N ALA A 142 -1.91 -16.09 -3.50
CA ALA A 142 -0.74 -16.00 -2.66
C ALA A 142 -0.64 -17.22 -1.73
N TRP A 143 0.52 -17.88 -1.74
CA TRP A 143 0.76 -19.13 -1.00
C TRP A 143 0.42 -19.02 0.49
N TYR A 144 0.57 -17.85 1.11
CA TYR A 144 0.29 -17.67 2.54
C TYR A 144 -1.21 -17.85 2.88
N MET A 145 -2.12 -17.76 1.91
CA MET A 145 -3.53 -18.10 2.09
C MET A 145 -3.79 -19.60 2.34
N GLU A 146 -2.84 -20.47 1.93
CA GLU A 146 -2.90 -21.90 2.23
C GLU A 146 -2.32 -22.25 3.60
N TYR A 147 -1.37 -21.45 4.07
CA TYR A 147 -0.75 -21.61 5.39
C TYR A 147 -1.59 -20.99 6.50
N PHE A 148 -2.38 -19.96 6.17
CA PHE A 148 -3.19 -19.17 7.10
C PHE A 148 -4.61 -18.95 6.55
N PRO A 149 -5.42 -20.01 6.43
CA PRO A 149 -6.70 -19.97 5.71
C PRO A 149 -7.78 -19.08 6.35
N SER A 150 -7.74 -18.83 7.68
CA SER A 150 -8.66 -17.92 8.35
C SER A 150 -8.56 -16.49 7.81
N THR A 151 -7.41 -16.11 7.23
CA THR A 151 -7.16 -14.77 6.73
C THR A 151 -7.94 -14.44 5.45
N ARG A 152 -8.33 -15.43 4.67
CA ARG A 152 -9.02 -15.26 3.38
C ARG A 152 -10.26 -14.38 3.50
N ALA A 153 -11.12 -14.68 4.46
CA ALA A 153 -12.39 -13.97 4.60
C ALA A 153 -12.22 -12.45 4.85
N TRP A 154 -11.27 -12.06 5.70
CA TRP A 154 -11.06 -10.65 5.98
C TRP A 154 -10.18 -9.96 4.92
N MET A 155 -9.30 -10.69 4.24
CA MET A 155 -8.59 -10.17 3.07
C MET A 155 -9.59 -9.87 1.95
N ASP A 156 -10.51 -10.79 1.66
CA ASP A 156 -11.56 -10.57 0.67
C ASP A 156 -12.49 -9.39 1.02
N ALA A 157 -12.75 -9.18 2.30
CA ALA A 157 -13.59 -8.07 2.76
C ALA A 157 -12.92 -6.70 2.67
N SER A 158 -11.59 -6.62 2.86
CA SER A 158 -10.85 -5.36 2.88
C SER A 158 -10.23 -4.97 1.52
N HIS A 159 -10.02 -5.96 0.63
CA HIS A 159 -9.41 -5.74 -0.68
C HIS A 159 -10.45 -5.89 -1.78
N PRO A 160 -10.87 -4.78 -2.41
CA PRO A 160 -11.90 -4.83 -3.45
C PRO A 160 -11.38 -5.50 -4.72
N PRO A 161 -12.29 -6.07 -5.54
CA PRO A 161 -11.94 -6.48 -6.89
C PRO A 161 -11.42 -5.29 -7.70
N LEU A 162 -10.43 -5.53 -8.55
CA LEU A 162 -9.87 -4.50 -9.41
C LEU A 162 -10.93 -3.88 -10.34
N ALA A 163 -11.90 -4.68 -10.78
CA ALA A 163 -13.01 -4.21 -11.60
C ALA A 163 -13.86 -3.14 -10.90
N ASP A 164 -14.09 -3.27 -9.59
CA ASP A 164 -14.85 -2.30 -8.80
C ASP A 164 -14.08 -0.98 -8.67
N LEU A 165 -12.76 -1.06 -8.45
CA LEU A 165 -11.90 0.14 -8.43
C LEU A 165 -11.86 0.85 -9.79
N MET A 166 -11.80 0.09 -10.88
CA MET A 166 -11.84 0.65 -12.24
C MET A 166 -13.19 1.31 -12.54
N ALA A 167 -14.28 0.78 -12.01
CA ALA A 167 -15.61 1.40 -12.15
C ALA A 167 -15.69 2.77 -11.42
N LEU A 168 -14.98 2.93 -10.30
CA LEU A 168 -14.86 4.21 -9.59
C LEU A 168 -13.91 5.19 -10.28
N LEU A 169 -13.00 4.70 -11.14
CA LEU A 169 -12.02 5.48 -11.90
C LEU A 169 -12.19 5.21 -13.41
N PRO A 170 -13.28 5.73 -14.03
CA PRO A 170 -13.55 5.53 -15.46
C PRO A 170 -12.38 5.98 -16.34
N GLY A 171 -12.02 5.18 -17.34
CA GLY A 171 -10.89 5.46 -18.21
C GLY A 171 -9.51 5.13 -17.61
N SER A 172 -9.47 4.56 -16.42
CA SER A 172 -8.20 4.13 -15.83
C SER A 172 -7.51 3.02 -16.64
N ARG A 173 -6.19 3.05 -16.64
CA ARG A 173 -5.33 2.08 -17.28
C ARG A 173 -4.60 1.25 -16.22
N ARG A 174 -4.55 -0.06 -16.42
CA ARG A 174 -3.79 -0.97 -15.54
C ARG A 174 -2.29 -0.85 -15.80
N ILE A 175 -1.53 -0.96 -14.72
CA ILE A 175 -0.07 -1.09 -14.74
C ILE A 175 0.28 -2.31 -13.92
N GLU A 176 0.83 -3.34 -14.54
CA GLU A 176 1.26 -4.54 -13.84
C GLU A 176 2.62 -4.30 -13.18
N VAL A 177 2.71 -4.65 -11.90
CA VAL A 177 3.93 -4.54 -11.11
C VAL A 177 4.32 -5.91 -10.58
N VAL A 178 5.55 -6.31 -10.84
CA VAL A 178 6.14 -7.52 -10.27
C VAL A 178 7.20 -7.09 -9.25
N LEU A 179 6.96 -7.44 -7.99
CA LEU A 179 7.84 -7.09 -6.87
C LEU A 179 8.97 -8.13 -6.78
N ARG A 180 10.15 -7.74 -7.24
CA ARG A 180 11.36 -8.57 -7.23
C ARG A 180 12.31 -8.24 -6.07
N GLU A 181 12.05 -7.14 -5.40
CA GLU A 181 12.77 -6.65 -4.23
C GLU A 181 11.94 -6.83 -2.97
N LEU A 182 12.64 -7.04 -1.86
CA LEU A 182 12.02 -7.11 -0.54
C LEU A 182 11.84 -5.68 0.02
N ASP A 183 10.61 -5.18 -0.04
CA ASP A 183 10.24 -3.83 0.41
C ASP A 183 9.41 -3.83 1.71
N GLY A 184 9.25 -5.00 2.33
CA GLY A 184 8.47 -5.21 3.55
C GLY A 184 6.95 -5.24 3.35
N SER A 185 6.45 -5.06 2.13
CA SER A 185 5.03 -5.25 1.85
C SER A 185 4.65 -6.74 1.89
N LEU A 186 3.38 -7.03 2.20
CA LEU A 186 2.88 -8.40 2.14
C LEU A 186 3.05 -9.00 0.73
N ALA A 187 2.87 -8.17 -0.31
CA ALA A 187 3.08 -8.59 -1.68
C ALA A 187 4.54 -9.01 -1.94
N SER A 188 5.52 -8.25 -1.45
CA SER A 188 6.94 -8.63 -1.62
C SER A 188 7.29 -9.91 -0.85
N LEU A 189 6.72 -10.13 0.33
CA LEU A 189 6.93 -11.35 1.12
C LEU A 189 6.46 -12.62 0.38
N THR A 190 5.57 -12.52 -0.61
CA THR A 190 5.18 -13.65 -1.47
C THR A 190 6.38 -14.22 -2.22
N SER A 191 7.35 -13.38 -2.62
CA SER A 191 8.58 -13.80 -3.31
C SER A 191 9.69 -14.28 -2.37
N PHE A 192 9.54 -14.08 -1.05
CA PHE A 192 10.56 -14.34 -0.05
C PHE A 192 9.98 -15.12 1.16
N PRO A 193 9.52 -16.37 0.97
CA PRO A 193 8.82 -17.11 2.02
C PRO A 193 9.65 -17.29 3.30
N GLU A 194 10.98 -17.40 3.21
CA GLU A 194 11.88 -17.52 4.36
C GLU A 194 11.84 -16.30 5.29
N LYS A 195 11.53 -15.11 4.74
CA LYS A 195 11.38 -13.86 5.51
C LYS A 195 10.17 -13.89 6.43
N VAL A 196 9.15 -14.66 6.10
CA VAL A 196 7.97 -14.84 6.96
C VAL A 196 8.31 -15.58 8.25
N LEU A 197 9.40 -16.35 8.31
CA LEU A 197 9.87 -16.97 9.54
C LEU A 197 10.50 -15.97 10.52
N ASP A 198 10.93 -14.81 10.05
CA ASP A 198 11.48 -13.74 10.88
C ASP A 198 10.33 -12.84 11.44
N GLU A 199 10.28 -12.75 12.76
CA GLU A 199 9.27 -11.98 13.47
C GLU A 199 9.34 -10.46 13.15
N GLY A 200 10.56 -9.93 12.96
CA GLY A 200 10.78 -8.53 12.61
C GLY A 200 10.07 -8.16 11.30
N TRP A 201 10.12 -9.03 10.29
CA TRP A 201 9.40 -8.83 9.04
C TRP A 201 7.89 -8.99 9.19
N ARG A 202 7.40 -9.96 9.98
CA ARG A 202 5.96 -10.15 10.21
C ARG A 202 5.33 -8.94 10.90
N ARG A 203 5.99 -8.38 11.91
CA ARG A 203 5.51 -7.21 12.66
C ARG A 203 5.34 -5.94 11.83
N GLN A 204 5.89 -5.89 10.62
CA GLN A 204 5.75 -4.75 9.70
C GLN A 204 4.52 -4.83 8.80
N THR A 205 3.72 -5.89 8.92
CA THR A 205 2.50 -6.06 8.14
C THR A 205 1.29 -6.19 9.04
N SER A 206 0.26 -5.40 8.78
CA SER A 206 -1.04 -5.49 9.47
C SER A 206 -1.68 -6.88 9.33
N TYR A 207 -1.32 -7.60 8.27
CA TYR A 207 -1.74 -8.97 8.02
C TYR A 207 -1.30 -9.92 9.16
N PHE A 208 -0.01 -9.99 9.43
CA PHE A 208 0.53 -10.88 10.45
C PHE A 208 0.22 -10.40 11.88
N GLU A 209 0.17 -9.08 12.10
CA GLU A 209 -0.27 -8.51 13.38
C GLU A 209 -1.69 -8.94 13.72
N ARG A 210 -2.61 -8.85 12.75
CA ARG A 210 -3.98 -9.31 12.92
C ARG A 210 -4.07 -10.83 13.13
N LEU A 211 -3.32 -11.60 12.34
CA LEU A 211 -3.30 -13.06 12.45
C LEU A 211 -2.79 -13.51 13.82
N GLU A 212 -1.72 -12.89 14.32
CA GLU A 212 -1.16 -13.18 15.65
C GLU A 212 -2.16 -12.87 16.78
N ARG A 213 -2.88 -11.76 16.65
CA ARG A 213 -3.89 -11.36 17.63
C ARG A 213 -5.13 -12.25 17.62
N ASP A 214 -5.67 -12.56 16.43
CA ASP A 214 -6.98 -13.19 16.27
C ASP A 214 -6.88 -14.72 16.16
N HIS A 215 -5.75 -15.26 15.64
CA HIS A 215 -5.54 -16.68 15.36
C HIS A 215 -4.09 -17.14 15.67
N PRO A 216 -3.58 -16.98 16.90
CA PRO A 216 -2.18 -17.26 17.25
C PRO A 216 -1.77 -18.74 17.02
N ASP A 217 -2.70 -19.68 17.26
CA ASP A 217 -2.44 -21.12 17.04
C ASP A 217 -2.28 -21.44 15.53
N GLU A 218 -3.06 -20.81 14.67
CA GLU A 218 -2.94 -20.96 13.22
C GLU A 218 -1.63 -20.35 12.72
N LEU A 219 -1.25 -19.19 13.25
CA LEU A 219 0.06 -18.59 12.95
C LEU A 219 1.20 -19.55 13.31
N ALA A 220 1.17 -20.11 14.53
CA ALA A 220 2.20 -21.04 15.00
C ALA A 220 2.27 -22.30 14.12
N ALA A 221 1.13 -22.91 13.78
CA ALA A 221 1.04 -24.09 12.94
C ALA A 221 1.53 -23.80 11.51
N GLY A 222 1.08 -22.69 10.90
CA GLY A 222 1.50 -22.28 9.56
C GLY A 222 3.00 -21.98 9.46
N LEU A 223 3.58 -21.32 10.47
CA LEU A 223 5.02 -21.08 10.54
C LEU A 223 5.83 -22.38 10.72
N ALA A 224 5.31 -23.34 11.49
CA ALA A 224 5.94 -24.64 11.64
C ALA A 224 5.94 -25.43 10.32
N ARG A 225 4.82 -25.43 9.59
CA ARG A 225 4.68 -26.00 8.25
C ARG A 225 5.66 -25.32 7.28
N LEU A 226 5.67 -24.01 7.21
CA LEU A 226 6.56 -23.24 6.33
C LEU A 226 8.05 -23.58 6.58
N ARG A 227 8.43 -23.69 7.85
CA ARG A 227 9.80 -24.09 8.22
C ARG A 227 10.15 -25.50 7.74
N ALA A 228 9.21 -26.45 7.85
CA ALA A 228 9.39 -27.81 7.38
C ALA A 228 9.53 -27.87 5.85
N ASP A 229 8.68 -27.16 5.12
CA ASP A 229 8.68 -27.12 3.65
C ASP A 229 9.98 -26.50 3.12
N ILE A 230 10.46 -25.41 3.74
CA ILE A 230 11.76 -24.81 3.39
C ILE A 230 12.91 -25.79 3.69
N ALA A 231 12.88 -26.46 4.84
CA ALA A 231 13.95 -27.40 5.24
C ALA A 231 13.98 -28.65 4.35
N SER A 232 12.84 -29.08 3.80
CA SER A 232 12.77 -30.21 2.85
C SER A 232 13.21 -29.83 1.43
N GLY A 233 13.47 -28.55 1.16
CA GLY A 233 13.83 -28.04 -0.17
C GLY A 233 12.63 -27.79 -1.09
N ASP A 234 11.42 -27.77 -0.54
CA ASP A 234 10.15 -27.49 -1.27
C ASP A 234 9.45 -26.26 -0.67
N PRO A 235 10.08 -25.07 -0.69
CA PRO A 235 9.45 -23.86 -0.20
C PRO A 235 8.26 -23.48 -1.10
N PRO A 236 7.21 -22.83 -0.53
CA PRO A 236 6.12 -22.33 -1.34
C PRO A 236 6.63 -21.34 -2.38
N GLN A 237 6.11 -21.45 -3.59
CA GLN A 237 6.51 -20.62 -4.71
C GLN A 237 5.49 -19.51 -4.94
N GLY A 238 5.97 -18.31 -5.25
CA GLY A 238 5.11 -17.18 -5.59
C GLY A 238 5.92 -15.99 -6.06
N LEU A 239 5.26 -15.11 -6.78
CA LEU A 239 5.80 -13.81 -7.15
C LEU A 239 4.88 -12.75 -6.54
N GLY A 240 5.48 -11.80 -5.83
CA GLY A 240 4.77 -10.62 -5.39
C GLY A 240 4.27 -9.83 -6.61
N ARG A 241 2.98 -9.61 -6.65
CA ARG A 241 2.32 -8.84 -7.72
C ARG A 241 1.54 -7.69 -7.10
N ALA A 242 1.44 -6.62 -7.85
CA ALA A 242 0.52 -5.53 -7.57
C ALA A 242 0.02 -4.97 -8.91
N THR A 243 -1.24 -4.59 -8.96
CA THR A 243 -1.82 -3.94 -10.12
C THR A 243 -2.10 -2.49 -9.79
N GLY A 244 -1.38 -1.59 -10.46
CA GLY A 244 -1.63 -0.16 -10.38
C GLY A 244 -2.72 0.28 -11.34
N LEU A 245 -3.37 1.41 -11.03
CA LEU A 245 -4.28 2.13 -11.91
C LEU A 245 -3.73 3.53 -12.17
N ALA A 246 -3.46 3.87 -13.43
CA ALA A 246 -3.23 5.24 -13.87
C ALA A 246 -4.55 5.84 -14.39
N TRP A 247 -4.88 7.05 -13.94
CA TRP A 247 -6.14 7.69 -14.30
C TRP A 247 -6.01 9.21 -14.46
N THR A 248 -7.01 9.80 -15.09
CA THR A 248 -7.19 11.27 -15.22
C THR A 248 -8.57 11.66 -14.72
N PRO A 249 -8.77 12.89 -14.23
CA PRO A 249 -10.08 13.35 -13.76
C PRO A 249 -11.11 13.41 -14.86
#